data_8df83fb44fe48bca1faf4a3d19cfdea2
#
_entry.id   8df83fb44fe48bca1faf4a3d19cfdea2
#
_cell.length_a   1.000
_cell.length_b   1.000
_cell.length_c   1.000
_cell.angle_alpha   90.00
_cell.angle_beta   90.00
_cell.angle_gamma   90.00
#
_symmetry.space_group_name_H-M   'P 1'
#
loop_
_entity.id
_entity.type
_entity.pdbx_description
1 polymer ?
#
loop_
_entity_poly.entity_id
_entity_poly.type
_entity_poly.pdbx_seq_one_letter_code
_entity_poly.pdbx_strand_id
1 'polypeptide(L)'
;CNVQGEGGTVVGLYGGNDPADDSGALRYVRIAEGGLVDGPNNEINGLTLQGVGHGTLLEYIQVHGNLDDGIEWFGGTANLRYAVLTNNDDDDIDFDEGYKGNMQHIIVRKNPNKAAPTGSNDPRGIEANSSDADYVPETEAVLANILVLGSAVNNNETSDAGQQPGARLRGALTTSLYNTAIRDFDTGCIRIDDADVNGDGSTIVTSNVTLVNVLGECEDGFYNKRDADSETNSGAGSVTLDAAYALTDAEANVPTVNIPAVNNGSGFTFDNTDYVGAVEPGTSVGNTWWSGWIIPGSLD
;
A
#
# COMPACT_ATOMS: atom_id res chain seq x y z
N CYS A 1 -19.31 13.24 11.94
CA CYS A 1 -18.34 14.33 11.76
C CYS A 1 -18.06 14.49 10.29
N ASN A 2 -17.94 15.70 9.82
CA ASN A 2 -17.56 15.99 8.45
C ASN A 2 -16.15 16.57 8.46
N VAL A 3 -15.26 15.96 7.71
CA VAL A 3 -13.87 16.36 7.57
C VAL A 3 -13.65 16.91 6.17
N GLN A 4 -12.77 17.88 6.00
CA GLN A 4 -12.36 18.36 4.69
C GLN A 4 -11.42 17.35 4.08
N GLY A 5 -11.73 16.90 2.88
CA GLY A 5 -10.85 16.02 2.13
C GLY A 5 -9.75 16.79 1.40
N GLU A 6 -8.78 16.07 0.92
CA GLU A 6 -7.76 16.52 0.00
C GLU A 6 -8.33 17.00 -1.35
N GLY A 7 -7.58 17.79 -2.10
CA GLY A 7 -8.05 18.40 -3.35
C GLY A 7 -8.70 19.78 -3.17
N GLY A 8 -8.50 20.41 -2.02
CA GLY A 8 -8.91 21.79 -1.74
C GLY A 8 -10.40 21.97 -1.42
N THR A 9 -10.82 23.21 -1.34
CA THR A 9 -12.17 23.59 -0.92
C THR A 9 -13.29 23.15 -1.90
N VAL A 10 -12.93 22.69 -3.08
CA VAL A 10 -13.88 22.21 -4.09
C VAL A 10 -14.29 20.74 -3.90
N VAL A 11 -13.51 19.95 -3.15
CA VAL A 11 -13.76 18.51 -2.89
C VAL A 11 -14.76 18.40 -1.75
N GLY A 12 -15.34 19.11 -1.16
CA GLY A 12 -16.39 18.95 -0.15
C GLY A 12 -15.95 18.23 1.13
N LEU A 13 -16.92 18.01 1.96
CA LEU A 13 -16.75 17.36 3.26
C LEU A 13 -17.11 15.87 3.15
N TYR A 14 -16.35 15.03 3.83
CA TYR A 14 -16.65 13.60 3.92
C TYR A 14 -16.81 13.15 5.37
N GLY A 15 -17.22 11.90 5.54
CA GLY A 15 -17.43 11.27 6.84
C GLY A 15 -18.85 10.75 6.98
N GLY A 16 -19.09 10.02 8.02
CA GLY A 16 -20.39 9.39 8.28
C GLY A 16 -20.30 8.43 9.45
N ASN A 17 -21.28 7.53 9.53
CA ASN A 17 -21.35 6.50 10.57
C ASN A 17 -21.93 5.17 10.05
N ASP A 18 -22.00 5.01 8.74
CA ASP A 18 -22.43 3.76 8.10
C ASP A 18 -21.25 3.05 7.44
N PRO A 19 -20.65 2.07 8.13
CA PRO A 19 -19.53 1.34 7.54
C PRO A 19 -19.93 0.47 6.34
N ALA A 20 -21.23 0.26 6.11
CA ALA A 20 -21.74 -0.51 4.98
C ALA A 20 -22.18 0.37 3.80
N ASP A 21 -21.85 1.66 3.82
CA ASP A 21 -22.12 2.55 2.69
C ASP A 21 -21.68 1.94 1.37
N ASP A 22 -22.52 2.11 0.35
CA ASP A 22 -22.28 1.66 -1.01
C ASP A 22 -22.24 2.87 -1.96
N SER A 23 -21.03 3.29 -2.27
CA SER A 23 -20.76 4.35 -3.25
C SER A 23 -20.69 3.84 -4.70
N GLY A 24 -21.03 2.57 -4.94
CA GLY A 24 -21.07 1.95 -6.26
C GLY A 24 -19.95 0.94 -6.52
N ALA A 25 -19.52 0.83 -7.77
CA ALA A 25 -18.55 -0.17 -8.17
C ALA A 25 -17.52 0.37 -9.17
N LEU A 26 -16.25 0.14 -8.90
CA LEU A 26 -15.15 0.32 -9.84
C LEU A 26 -14.59 -1.05 -10.19
N ARG A 27 -14.68 -1.44 -11.47
CA ARG A 27 -14.18 -2.72 -11.94
C ARG A 27 -13.62 -2.61 -13.35
N TYR A 28 -12.39 -3.09 -13.55
CA TYR A 28 -11.65 -2.93 -14.81
C TYR A 28 -11.50 -1.46 -15.22
N VAL A 29 -11.12 -0.64 -14.25
CA VAL A 29 -10.93 0.81 -14.44
C VAL A 29 -9.44 1.13 -14.51
N ARG A 30 -9.08 2.01 -15.43
CA ARG A 30 -7.76 2.60 -15.54
C ARG A 30 -7.84 4.10 -15.28
N ILE A 31 -7.06 4.57 -14.33
CA ILE A 31 -6.84 5.99 -14.03
C ILE A 31 -5.39 6.27 -14.40
N ALA A 32 -5.14 7.23 -15.26
CA ALA A 32 -3.79 7.46 -15.76
C ALA A 32 -3.46 8.93 -15.93
N GLU A 33 -2.21 9.26 -15.62
CA GLU A 33 -1.62 10.60 -15.81
C GLU A 33 -2.43 11.71 -15.14
N GLY A 34 -2.94 11.41 -13.94
CA GLY A 34 -3.64 12.35 -13.08
C GLY A 34 -2.71 13.07 -12.13
N GLY A 35 -3.31 13.69 -11.14
CA GLY A 35 -2.63 14.37 -10.06
C GLY A 35 -2.41 15.86 -10.33
N LEU A 36 -2.42 16.61 -9.24
CA LEU A 36 -2.16 18.04 -9.22
C LEU A 36 -1.75 18.43 -7.80
N VAL A 37 -0.70 19.20 -7.67
CA VAL A 37 -0.39 19.90 -6.40
C VAL A 37 -1.23 21.17 -6.34
N ASP A 38 -2.26 21.21 -5.50
CA ASP A 38 -3.14 22.38 -5.30
C ASP A 38 -2.71 23.26 -4.11
N GLY A 39 -1.61 22.92 -3.45
CA GLY A 39 -1.02 23.65 -2.35
C GLY A 39 -0.18 22.77 -1.43
N PRO A 40 0.38 23.31 -0.35
CA PRO A 40 1.10 22.51 0.63
C PRO A 40 0.18 21.49 1.31
N ASN A 41 0.56 20.20 1.29
CA ASN A 41 -0.22 19.10 1.84
C ASN A 41 -1.65 19.05 1.28
N ASN A 42 -1.79 19.24 0.00
CA ASN A 42 -3.08 19.22 -0.69
C ASN A 42 -2.86 18.84 -2.15
N GLU A 43 -2.67 17.62 -2.39
CA GLU A 43 -2.38 16.98 -3.65
C GLU A 43 -3.63 16.23 -4.17
N ILE A 44 -3.59 15.76 -5.40
CA ILE A 44 -4.69 14.99 -6.00
C ILE A 44 -4.19 13.58 -6.31
N ASN A 45 -4.71 12.63 -5.57
CA ASN A 45 -4.45 11.21 -5.76
C ASN A 45 -5.08 10.64 -7.03
N GLY A 46 -4.61 9.49 -7.46
CA GLY A 46 -5.23 8.77 -8.58
C GLY A 46 -6.65 8.32 -8.25
N LEU A 47 -6.83 7.72 -7.10
CA LEU A 47 -8.14 7.37 -6.54
C LEU A 47 -8.18 7.72 -5.05
N THR A 48 -8.95 8.71 -4.68
CA THR A 48 -9.16 9.11 -3.29
C THR A 48 -10.45 8.51 -2.74
N LEU A 49 -10.37 7.78 -1.64
CA LEU A 49 -11.50 7.11 -0.97
C LEU A 49 -11.76 7.74 0.39
N GLN A 50 -12.66 8.72 0.43
CA GLN A 50 -12.94 9.52 1.61
C GLN A 50 -14.12 8.95 2.40
N GLY A 51 -13.84 8.15 3.44
CA GLY A 51 -14.85 7.53 4.28
C GLY A 51 -15.74 6.50 3.58
N VAL A 52 -15.26 5.89 2.51
CA VAL A 52 -16.05 4.96 1.68
C VAL A 52 -16.29 3.65 2.41
N GLY A 53 -17.53 3.18 2.41
CA GLY A 53 -17.96 1.98 3.12
C GLY A 53 -17.72 0.68 2.36
N HIS A 54 -17.79 -0.43 3.08
CA HIS A 54 -17.49 -1.77 2.55
C HIS A 54 -18.56 -2.33 1.57
N GLY A 55 -19.68 -1.66 1.41
CA GLY A 55 -20.65 -1.97 0.35
C GLY A 55 -20.12 -1.65 -1.05
N THR A 56 -19.13 -0.76 -1.12
CA THR A 56 -18.50 -0.34 -2.38
C THR A 56 -17.57 -1.42 -2.93
N LEU A 57 -17.75 -1.75 -4.21
CA LEU A 57 -16.93 -2.76 -4.89
C LEU A 57 -15.71 -2.12 -5.57
N LEU A 58 -14.51 -2.54 -5.18
CA LEU A 58 -13.24 -2.12 -5.76
C LEU A 58 -12.45 -3.33 -6.24
N GLU A 59 -12.44 -3.58 -7.54
CA GLU A 59 -11.73 -4.72 -8.14
C GLU A 59 -11.14 -4.38 -9.50
N TYR A 60 -9.95 -4.91 -9.80
CA TYR A 60 -9.29 -4.74 -11.08
C TYR A 60 -9.10 -3.26 -11.43
N ILE A 61 -8.37 -2.55 -10.58
CA ILE A 61 -8.10 -1.12 -10.71
C ILE A 61 -6.63 -0.95 -11.11
N GLN A 62 -6.38 -0.13 -12.11
CA GLN A 62 -5.05 0.38 -12.41
C GLN A 62 -4.99 1.87 -12.15
N VAL A 63 -3.96 2.31 -11.43
CA VAL A 63 -3.53 3.71 -11.40
C VAL A 63 -2.13 3.78 -11.98
N HIS A 64 -1.91 4.70 -12.92
CA HIS A 64 -0.66 4.81 -13.65
C HIS A 64 -0.23 6.26 -13.83
N GLY A 65 0.98 6.58 -13.36
CA GLY A 65 1.60 7.88 -13.63
C GLY A 65 0.88 9.06 -12.96
N ASN A 66 0.31 8.85 -11.79
CA ASN A 66 -0.24 9.95 -11.00
C ASN A 66 0.89 10.81 -10.41
N LEU A 67 0.67 12.10 -10.24
CA LEU A 67 1.65 13.03 -9.66
C LEU A 67 1.67 13.00 -8.13
N ASP A 68 0.84 12.20 -7.54
CA ASP A 68 0.69 11.95 -6.11
C ASP A 68 0.41 10.47 -5.90
N ASP A 69 -0.36 10.09 -4.89
CA ASP A 69 -0.65 8.69 -4.59
C ASP A 69 -1.37 7.93 -5.70
N GLY A 70 -1.17 6.64 -5.70
CA GLY A 70 -1.95 5.73 -6.50
C GLY A 70 -3.39 5.63 -6.00
N ILE A 71 -3.57 5.06 -4.83
CA ILE A 71 -4.87 4.97 -4.15
C ILE A 71 -4.68 5.36 -2.68
N GLU A 72 -5.48 6.31 -2.19
CA GLU A 72 -5.47 6.73 -0.81
C GLU A 72 -6.85 6.57 -0.13
N TRP A 73 -6.84 6.02 1.10
CA TRP A 73 -8.02 5.83 1.95
C TRP A 73 -7.98 6.74 3.15
N PHE A 74 -8.80 7.77 3.16
CA PHE A 74 -9.08 8.60 4.34
C PHE A 74 -10.19 7.96 5.16
N GLY A 75 -9.84 7.04 6.04
CA GLY A 75 -10.82 6.29 6.81
C GLY A 75 -11.70 5.35 5.97
N GLY A 76 -12.88 5.03 6.49
CA GLY A 76 -13.81 4.13 5.81
C GLY A 76 -13.49 2.65 5.98
N THR A 77 -14.14 1.81 5.17
CA THR A 77 -14.07 0.34 5.32
C THR A 77 -14.06 -0.40 3.97
N ALA A 78 -13.84 0.31 2.86
CA ALA A 78 -13.83 -0.29 1.53
C ALA A 78 -12.65 -1.25 1.35
N ASN A 79 -12.91 -2.46 0.85
CA ASN A 79 -11.89 -3.45 0.58
C ASN A 79 -11.46 -3.40 -0.88
N LEU A 80 -10.21 -3.84 -1.17
CA LEU A 80 -9.67 -3.85 -2.53
C LEU A 80 -9.17 -5.24 -2.94
N ARG A 81 -9.47 -5.65 -4.16
CA ARG A 81 -8.84 -6.81 -4.80
C ARG A 81 -8.35 -6.46 -6.20
N TYR A 82 -7.18 -7.00 -6.54
CA TYR A 82 -6.60 -6.89 -7.87
C TYR A 82 -6.35 -5.44 -8.30
N ALA A 83 -5.22 -4.88 -7.88
CA ALA A 83 -4.78 -3.58 -8.35
C ALA A 83 -3.38 -3.64 -8.97
N VAL A 84 -3.16 -2.81 -9.98
CA VAL A 84 -1.86 -2.58 -10.61
C VAL A 84 -1.56 -1.09 -10.51
N LEU A 85 -0.60 -0.74 -9.65
CA LEU A 85 -0.24 0.63 -9.33
C LEU A 85 1.17 0.88 -9.86
N THR A 86 1.30 1.81 -10.80
CA THR A 86 2.54 1.94 -11.56
C THR A 86 2.93 3.38 -11.80
N ASN A 87 4.19 3.69 -11.56
CA ASN A 87 4.80 4.99 -11.89
C ASN A 87 4.18 6.20 -11.16
N ASN A 88 3.50 6.01 -10.06
CA ASN A 88 2.97 7.10 -9.24
C ASN A 88 4.13 7.79 -8.51
N ASP A 89 4.02 9.10 -8.31
CA ASP A 89 5.12 9.94 -7.82
C ASP A 89 5.26 9.93 -6.31
N ASP A 90 4.19 9.75 -5.59
CA ASP A 90 4.20 9.53 -4.14
C ASP A 90 3.88 8.07 -3.82
N ASP A 91 3.07 7.78 -2.83
CA ASP A 91 2.81 6.42 -2.41
C ASP A 91 1.86 5.69 -3.38
N ASP A 92 1.96 4.38 -3.48
CA ASP A 92 1.04 3.63 -4.34
C ASP A 92 -0.20 3.16 -3.60
N ILE A 93 -0.02 2.78 -2.33
CA ILE A 93 -1.08 2.41 -1.39
C ILE A 93 -0.90 3.29 -0.17
N ASP A 94 -1.78 4.23 0.08
CA ASP A 94 -1.82 4.99 1.33
C ASP A 94 -3.16 4.81 2.06
N PHE A 95 -3.10 4.66 3.39
CA PHE A 95 -4.29 4.54 4.20
C PHE A 95 -4.10 5.08 5.62
N ASP A 96 -5.05 5.91 6.03
CA ASP A 96 -5.01 6.57 7.33
C ASP A 96 -6.41 6.89 7.90
N GLU A 97 -6.52 7.87 8.79
CA GLU A 97 -7.76 8.45 9.33
C GLU A 97 -8.78 7.41 9.84
N GLY A 98 -8.28 6.30 10.38
CA GLY A 98 -9.12 5.24 10.93
C GLY A 98 -9.67 4.26 9.87
N TYR A 99 -9.00 4.13 8.74
CA TYR A 99 -9.35 3.11 7.74
C TYR A 99 -9.37 1.71 8.35
N LYS A 100 -10.40 0.93 8.02
CA LYS A 100 -10.52 -0.47 8.45
C LYS A 100 -10.87 -1.38 7.27
N GLY A 101 -9.86 -1.95 6.63
CA GLY A 101 -10.10 -2.73 5.43
C GLY A 101 -9.11 -3.84 5.13
N ASN A 102 -9.37 -4.51 4.02
CA ASN A 102 -8.64 -5.67 3.57
C ASN A 102 -8.25 -5.50 2.10
N MET A 103 -7.02 -5.85 1.77
CA MET A 103 -6.49 -5.72 0.41
C MET A 103 -5.80 -7.01 -0.02
N GLN A 104 -6.02 -7.45 -1.28
CA GLN A 104 -5.35 -8.64 -1.79
C GLN A 104 -5.05 -8.56 -3.29
N HIS A 105 -3.94 -9.17 -3.70
CA HIS A 105 -3.46 -9.26 -5.08
C HIS A 105 -3.17 -7.88 -5.68
N ILE A 106 -2.10 -7.24 -5.22
CA ILE A 106 -1.69 -5.92 -5.71
C ILE A 106 -0.24 -5.98 -6.20
N ILE A 107 0.01 -5.38 -7.35
CA ILE A 107 1.36 -5.10 -7.85
C ILE A 107 1.58 -3.59 -7.81
N VAL A 108 2.66 -3.21 -7.16
CA VAL A 108 3.21 -1.87 -7.16
C VAL A 108 4.51 -1.88 -7.97
N ARG A 109 4.68 -0.92 -8.87
CA ARG A 109 5.90 -0.74 -9.65
C ARG A 109 6.26 0.73 -9.72
N LYS A 110 7.29 1.16 -8.98
CA LYS A 110 7.85 2.50 -9.12
C LYS A 110 8.51 2.67 -10.49
N ASN A 111 8.56 3.90 -10.99
CA ASN A 111 9.14 4.19 -12.30
C ASN A 111 10.66 3.93 -12.30
N PRO A 112 11.15 2.91 -13.01
CA PRO A 112 12.57 2.56 -13.00
C PRO A 112 13.45 3.60 -13.73
N ASN A 113 12.86 4.53 -14.48
CA ASN A 113 13.58 5.52 -15.27
C ASN A 113 13.47 6.95 -14.71
N LYS A 114 12.73 7.15 -13.63
CA LYS A 114 12.55 8.46 -13.02
C LYS A 114 13.62 8.71 -11.97
N ALA A 115 14.44 9.74 -12.19
CA ALA A 115 15.58 10.04 -11.34
C ALA A 115 15.20 10.63 -9.97
N ALA A 116 14.07 11.33 -9.90
CA ALA A 116 13.57 11.90 -8.67
C ALA A 116 12.06 12.14 -8.77
N PRO A 117 11.34 12.04 -7.67
CA PRO A 117 9.94 12.45 -7.62
C PRO A 117 9.81 13.96 -7.90
N THR A 118 8.61 14.36 -8.30
CA THR A 118 8.27 15.77 -8.50
C THR A 118 7.50 16.29 -7.28
N GLY A 119 7.77 17.51 -6.88
CA GLY A 119 7.11 18.11 -5.73
C GLY A 119 7.69 17.66 -4.38
N SER A 120 6.85 17.47 -3.39
CA SER A 120 7.20 17.03 -2.03
C SER A 120 7.00 15.54 -1.81
N ASN A 121 7.11 14.77 -2.87
CA ASN A 121 6.74 13.37 -2.87
C ASN A 121 7.80 12.48 -2.21
N ASP A 122 7.31 11.53 -1.47
CA ASP A 122 8.08 10.55 -0.69
C ASP A 122 7.79 9.12 -1.22
N PRO A 123 8.28 8.71 -2.39
CA PRO A 123 7.77 7.58 -3.17
C PRO A 123 7.98 6.22 -2.49
N ARG A 124 6.99 5.74 -1.78
CA ARG A 124 6.93 4.40 -1.21
C ARG A 124 5.97 3.51 -2.00
N GLY A 125 6.01 2.23 -1.73
CA GLY A 125 4.97 1.33 -2.23
C GLY A 125 3.75 1.32 -1.33
N ILE A 126 3.98 1.47 0.00
CA ILE A 126 2.93 1.50 1.01
C ILE A 126 3.27 2.58 2.04
N GLU A 127 2.38 3.51 2.28
CA GLU A 127 2.34 4.30 3.51
C GLU A 127 1.10 3.94 4.31
N ALA A 128 1.22 3.97 5.64
CA ALA A 128 0.09 3.77 6.54
C ALA A 128 0.29 4.54 7.83
N ASN A 129 -0.78 5.19 8.27
CA ASN A 129 -0.75 6.01 9.47
C ASN A 129 -2.05 5.84 10.27
N SER A 130 -1.98 6.02 11.55
CA SER A 130 -3.16 6.19 12.42
C SER A 130 -3.03 7.47 13.23
N SER A 131 -2.70 8.55 12.60
CA SER A 131 -2.46 9.87 13.16
C SER A 131 -1.55 9.90 14.42
N ASP A 132 -0.84 10.96 14.60
CA ASP A 132 -0.08 11.23 15.82
C ASP A 132 -0.98 11.62 17.01
N ALA A 133 -2.27 11.81 16.77
CA ALA A 133 -3.28 11.99 17.79
C ALA A 133 -3.99 10.67 18.09
N ASP A 134 -4.62 10.60 19.26
CA ASP A 134 -5.40 9.44 19.73
C ASP A 134 -6.77 9.41 19.00
N TYR A 135 -6.76 9.05 17.72
CA TYR A 135 -7.96 8.94 16.90
C TYR A 135 -8.75 7.67 17.22
N VAL A 136 -10.06 7.78 17.18
CA VAL A 136 -10.98 6.64 17.29
C VAL A 136 -11.96 6.69 16.11
N PRO A 137 -12.01 5.66 15.28
CA PRO A 137 -11.23 4.42 15.32
C PRO A 137 -9.77 4.61 14.90
N GLU A 138 -8.89 3.79 15.46
CA GLU A 138 -7.52 3.65 14.93
C GLU A 138 -7.54 2.92 13.59
N THR A 139 -6.55 3.21 12.74
CA THR A 139 -6.37 2.54 11.45
C THR A 139 -6.00 1.07 11.67
N GLU A 140 -6.72 0.18 10.99
CA GLU A 140 -6.51 -1.27 11.06
C GLU A 140 -6.65 -1.89 9.66
N ALA A 141 -5.60 -2.49 9.14
CA ALA A 141 -5.63 -3.08 7.82
C ALA A 141 -4.92 -4.44 7.74
N VAL A 142 -5.42 -5.31 6.86
CA VAL A 142 -4.75 -6.55 6.49
C VAL A 142 -4.52 -6.57 4.98
N LEU A 143 -3.26 -6.71 4.61
CA LEU A 143 -2.82 -6.76 3.22
C LEU A 143 -2.22 -8.14 2.92
N ALA A 144 -2.55 -8.73 1.79
CA ALA A 144 -2.04 -10.04 1.41
C ALA A 144 -1.70 -10.14 -0.08
N ASN A 145 -0.72 -10.95 -0.41
CA ASN A 145 -0.30 -11.17 -1.79
C ASN A 145 0.01 -9.86 -2.53
N ILE A 146 0.87 -9.06 -1.92
CA ILE A 146 1.36 -7.80 -2.49
C ILE A 146 2.77 -8.02 -3.04
N LEU A 147 3.05 -7.45 -4.20
CA LEU A 147 4.38 -7.33 -4.76
C LEU A 147 4.72 -5.85 -4.91
N VAL A 148 5.74 -5.38 -4.21
CA VAL A 148 6.21 -4.00 -4.24
C VAL A 148 7.59 -3.95 -4.88
N LEU A 149 7.66 -3.30 -6.03
CA LEU A 149 8.88 -3.12 -6.79
C LEU A 149 9.29 -1.65 -6.77
N GLY A 150 10.36 -1.37 -6.08
CA GLY A 150 10.97 -0.06 -6.02
C GLY A 150 11.78 0.28 -7.27
N SER A 151 12.54 1.34 -7.16
CA SER A 151 13.47 1.78 -8.19
C SER A 151 14.67 2.46 -7.54
N ALA A 152 15.84 1.90 -7.71
CA ALA A 152 17.09 2.52 -7.27
C ALA A 152 17.31 3.92 -7.87
N VAL A 153 16.72 4.18 -9.03
CA VAL A 153 16.78 5.50 -9.67
C VAL A 153 15.96 6.54 -8.90
N ASN A 154 14.79 6.17 -8.41
CA ASN A 154 13.96 7.07 -7.59
C ASN A 154 14.52 7.27 -6.19
N ASN A 155 15.17 6.26 -5.66
CA ASN A 155 15.68 6.27 -4.29
C ASN A 155 17.09 6.83 -4.16
N ASN A 156 17.79 7.06 -5.25
CA ASN A 156 19.18 7.51 -5.29
C ASN A 156 19.27 9.04 -5.26
N GLU A 157 18.58 9.70 -4.36
CA GLU A 157 18.57 11.14 -4.38
C GLU A 157 19.21 11.78 -3.15
N THR A 158 19.69 12.97 -3.37
CA THR A 158 20.37 13.79 -2.36
C THR A 158 19.43 14.47 -1.37
N SER A 159 18.14 14.28 -1.55
CA SER A 159 17.10 14.78 -0.64
C SER A 159 16.54 13.63 0.22
N ASP A 160 16.11 13.94 1.42
CA ASP A 160 15.46 12.96 2.29
C ASP A 160 14.21 12.33 1.65
N ALA A 161 13.59 13.05 0.71
CA ALA A 161 12.43 12.59 -0.06
C ALA A 161 12.75 11.45 -1.04
N GLY A 162 13.99 11.34 -1.55
CA GLY A 162 14.39 10.27 -2.47
C GLY A 162 14.74 8.96 -1.78
N GLN A 163 14.92 8.97 -0.46
CA GLN A 163 15.40 7.82 0.32
C GLN A 163 14.30 7.23 1.17
N GLN A 164 13.29 6.63 0.53
CA GLN A 164 12.15 6.06 1.23
C GLN A 164 12.17 4.53 1.27
N PRO A 165 11.63 3.89 2.32
CA PRO A 165 11.46 2.44 2.39
C PRO A 165 10.36 1.97 1.45
N GLY A 166 10.29 0.65 1.21
CA GLY A 166 9.21 0.06 0.44
C GLY A 166 7.84 0.16 1.11
N ALA A 167 7.83 0.10 2.44
CA ALA A 167 6.65 0.33 3.26
C ALA A 167 7.01 1.17 4.50
N ARG A 168 6.23 2.20 4.79
CA ARG A 168 6.31 2.99 6.02
C ARG A 168 5.02 2.84 6.82
N LEU A 169 5.15 2.35 8.04
CA LEU A 169 4.04 2.05 8.95
C LEU A 169 4.22 2.86 10.22
N ARG A 170 3.27 3.75 10.53
CA ARG A 170 3.45 4.74 11.61
C ARG A 170 2.21 5.04 12.43
N GLY A 171 2.40 5.70 13.55
CA GLY A 171 1.31 6.11 14.45
C GLY A 171 0.76 4.96 15.29
N ALA A 172 -0.46 5.09 15.76
CA ALA A 172 -1.18 4.06 16.52
C ALA A 172 -1.80 2.98 15.60
N LEU A 173 -1.09 2.62 14.55
CA LEU A 173 -1.55 1.71 13.50
C LEU A 173 -1.59 0.26 13.97
N THR A 174 -2.59 -0.48 13.57
CA THR A 174 -2.56 -1.95 13.56
C THR A 174 -2.60 -2.46 12.12
N THR A 175 -1.55 -3.14 11.68
CA THR A 175 -1.51 -3.69 10.33
C THR A 175 -0.84 -5.05 10.26
N SER A 176 -1.27 -5.85 9.29
CA SER A 176 -0.66 -7.15 9.02
C SER A 176 -0.39 -7.30 7.53
N LEU A 177 0.81 -7.75 7.21
CA LEU A 177 1.21 -8.12 5.86
C LEU A 177 1.36 -9.64 5.77
N TYR A 178 0.70 -10.24 4.79
CA TYR A 178 0.76 -11.67 4.51
C TYR A 178 1.25 -11.93 3.09
N ASN A 179 2.09 -12.94 2.91
CA ASN A 179 2.50 -13.41 1.58
C ASN A 179 2.94 -12.26 0.65
N THR A 180 3.75 -11.34 1.16
CA THR A 180 4.13 -10.08 0.51
C THR A 180 5.62 -10.06 0.17
N ALA A 181 5.99 -9.51 -0.98
CA ALA A 181 7.37 -9.30 -1.37
C ALA A 181 7.66 -7.83 -1.66
N ILE A 182 8.81 -7.36 -1.20
CA ILE A 182 9.27 -5.97 -1.37
C ILE A 182 10.71 -6.00 -1.85
N ARG A 183 11.07 -5.26 -2.91
CA ARG A 183 12.46 -5.19 -3.38
C ARG A 183 12.80 -3.85 -4.03
N ASP A 184 14.10 -3.64 -4.21
CA ASP A 184 14.71 -2.50 -4.94
C ASP A 184 14.42 -1.14 -4.27
N PHE A 185 14.50 -1.08 -2.93
CA PHE A 185 14.52 0.18 -2.16
C PHE A 185 15.86 0.36 -1.46
N ASP A 186 16.40 1.58 -1.46
CA ASP A 186 17.74 1.87 -0.94
C ASP A 186 17.80 1.86 0.59
N THR A 187 16.75 2.34 1.26
CA THR A 187 16.76 2.56 2.72
C THR A 187 16.11 1.43 3.53
N GLY A 188 15.87 0.31 2.91
CA GLY A 188 15.23 -0.83 3.53
C GLY A 188 13.82 -1.12 3.02
N CYS A 189 13.35 -2.34 3.29
CA CYS A 189 12.04 -2.75 2.81
C CYS A 189 10.91 -2.20 3.66
N ILE A 190 11.08 -2.20 4.99
CA ILE A 190 10.03 -1.79 5.94
C ILE A 190 10.61 -0.82 6.97
N ARG A 191 9.89 0.25 7.23
CA ARG A 191 10.13 1.17 8.33
C ARG A 191 8.89 1.26 9.22
N ILE A 192 9.07 1.08 10.53
CA ILE A 192 8.01 1.22 11.52
C ILE A 192 8.36 2.39 12.44
N ASP A 193 7.48 3.38 12.52
CA ASP A 193 7.63 4.56 13.35
C ASP A 193 6.58 4.58 14.46
N ASP A 194 7.02 4.81 15.69
CA ASP A 194 6.11 5.12 16.78
C ASP A 194 5.67 6.59 16.73
N ALA A 195 4.47 6.88 17.21
CA ALA A 195 3.96 8.23 17.29
C ALA A 195 4.22 8.86 18.67
N ASP A 196 4.65 10.10 18.70
CA ASP A 196 4.67 10.94 19.90
C ASP A 196 3.43 11.83 19.91
N VAL A 197 2.39 11.37 20.59
CA VAL A 197 1.06 11.99 20.59
C VAL A 197 1.08 13.44 21.11
N ASN A 198 1.98 13.75 22.04
CA ASN A 198 2.08 15.08 22.63
C ASN A 198 3.22 15.92 22.05
N GLY A 199 4.11 15.34 21.22
CA GLY A 199 5.27 16.03 20.67
C GLY A 199 6.34 16.38 21.71
N ASP A 200 6.28 15.82 22.90
CA ASP A 200 7.20 16.07 24.03
C ASP A 200 7.87 14.81 24.58
N GLY A 201 7.65 13.65 23.94
CA GLY A 201 8.14 12.34 24.36
C GLY A 201 7.42 11.72 25.55
N SER A 202 6.36 12.36 26.06
CA SER A 202 5.65 11.88 27.25
C SER A 202 4.65 10.77 26.97
N THR A 203 4.14 10.68 25.75
CA THR A 203 3.17 9.65 25.35
C THR A 203 3.55 9.12 23.96
N ILE A 204 4.20 7.96 23.95
CA ILE A 204 4.53 7.26 22.72
C ILE A 204 3.48 6.20 22.45
N VAL A 205 2.88 6.25 21.27
CA VAL A 205 1.97 5.23 20.77
C VAL A 205 2.71 4.39 19.73
N THR A 206 2.66 3.10 19.90
CA THR A 206 3.43 2.15 19.09
C THR A 206 2.53 1.49 18.06
N SER A 207 2.94 1.52 16.80
CA SER A 207 2.32 0.72 15.74
C SER A 207 2.38 -0.77 16.10
N ASN A 208 1.28 -1.48 15.87
CA ASN A 208 1.21 -2.94 16.04
C ASN A 208 1.29 -3.62 14.68
N VAL A 209 2.44 -4.18 14.35
CA VAL A 209 2.74 -4.74 13.03
C VAL A 209 2.98 -6.24 13.10
N THR A 210 2.24 -6.99 12.28
CA THR A 210 2.40 -8.44 12.12
C THR A 210 2.82 -8.78 10.70
N LEU A 211 3.89 -9.56 10.55
CA LEU A 211 4.40 -10.04 9.28
C LEU A 211 4.34 -11.57 9.21
N VAL A 212 3.73 -12.10 8.16
CA VAL A 212 3.66 -13.55 7.91
C VAL A 212 4.01 -13.84 6.46
N ASN A 213 5.08 -14.59 6.24
CA ASN A 213 5.61 -14.89 4.90
C ASN A 213 5.89 -13.60 4.11
N VAL A 214 6.62 -12.66 4.69
CA VAL A 214 7.02 -11.41 4.03
C VAL A 214 8.51 -11.49 3.68
N LEU A 215 8.85 -11.34 2.41
CA LEU A 215 10.21 -11.37 1.90
C LEU A 215 10.66 -9.98 1.45
N GLY A 216 11.89 -9.62 1.75
CA GLY A 216 12.45 -8.34 1.36
C GLY A 216 13.88 -8.42 0.84
N GLU A 217 14.14 -7.77 -0.31
CA GLU A 217 15.46 -7.62 -0.93
C GLU A 217 15.73 -6.13 -1.20
N CYS A 218 16.18 -5.42 -0.18
CA CYS A 218 16.44 -3.98 -0.22
C CYS A 218 17.89 -3.69 0.21
N GLU A 219 18.46 -2.56 -0.23
CA GLU A 219 19.89 -2.29 -0.11
C GLU A 219 20.33 -2.20 1.36
N ASP A 220 19.65 -1.42 2.19
CA ASP A 220 19.98 -1.24 3.60
C ASP A 220 19.36 -2.32 4.53
N GLY A 221 18.81 -3.39 3.93
CA GLY A 221 18.27 -4.53 4.66
C GLY A 221 16.74 -4.56 4.74
N PHE A 222 16.23 -5.48 5.56
CA PHE A 222 14.78 -5.68 5.67
C PHE A 222 14.09 -4.56 6.45
N TYR A 223 14.66 -4.17 7.60
CA TYR A 223 14.17 -3.06 8.40
C TYR A 223 15.06 -1.83 8.30
N ASN A 224 14.43 -0.67 8.08
CA ASN A 224 15.10 0.62 8.14
C ASN A 224 15.09 1.20 9.57
N LYS A 225 14.16 0.81 10.43
CA LYS A 225 14.05 1.31 11.79
C LYS A 225 13.67 0.21 12.79
N ARG A 226 12.41 0.13 13.21
CA ARG A 226 11.95 -0.85 14.19
C ARG A 226 11.50 -2.15 13.52
N ASP A 227 11.80 -3.29 14.14
CA ASP A 227 11.29 -4.60 13.73
C ASP A 227 9.78 -4.70 14.02
N ALA A 228 9.10 -5.62 13.35
CA ALA A 228 7.68 -5.90 13.62
C ALA A 228 7.46 -6.53 15.01
N ASP A 229 6.25 -6.38 15.55
CA ASP A 229 5.89 -6.95 16.85
C ASP A 229 5.72 -8.47 16.80
N SER A 230 5.36 -8.99 15.63
CA SER A 230 5.24 -10.41 15.38
C SER A 230 5.69 -10.76 13.96
N GLU A 231 6.55 -11.76 13.87
CA GLU A 231 7.06 -12.27 12.62
C GLU A 231 6.92 -13.79 12.53
N THR A 232 6.52 -14.25 11.37
CA THR A 232 6.49 -15.68 11.04
C THR A 232 6.99 -15.87 9.62
N ASN A 233 8.12 -16.57 9.45
CA ASN A 233 8.73 -16.85 8.14
C ASN A 233 8.89 -15.58 7.29
N SER A 234 9.35 -14.49 7.92
CA SER A 234 9.52 -13.17 7.32
C SER A 234 10.94 -12.66 7.54
N GLY A 235 11.42 -11.80 6.65
CA GLY A 235 12.74 -11.18 6.74
C GLY A 235 13.42 -10.97 5.39
N ALA A 236 14.72 -10.66 5.45
CA ALA A 236 15.53 -10.53 4.25
C ALA A 236 15.61 -11.86 3.49
N GLY A 237 15.37 -11.80 2.19
CA GLY A 237 15.40 -12.95 1.31
C GLY A 237 15.45 -12.53 -0.15
N SER A 238 15.75 -13.46 -1.05
CA SER A 238 15.80 -13.17 -2.48
C SER A 238 14.39 -12.98 -3.04
N VAL A 239 14.22 -11.97 -3.90
CA VAL A 239 12.97 -11.66 -4.59
C VAL A 239 13.23 -11.65 -6.10
N THR A 240 13.48 -12.83 -6.65
CA THR A 240 13.69 -13.01 -8.10
C THR A 240 12.36 -13.28 -8.79
N LEU A 241 12.09 -12.57 -9.87
CA LEU A 241 10.82 -12.62 -10.58
C LEU A 241 10.98 -13.26 -11.96
N ASP A 242 9.97 -14.00 -12.39
CA ASP A 242 9.82 -14.41 -13.78
C ASP A 242 9.15 -13.32 -14.64
N ALA A 243 8.91 -13.61 -15.91
CA ALA A 243 8.27 -12.67 -16.83
C ALA A 243 6.77 -12.39 -16.51
N ALA A 244 6.17 -13.18 -15.64
CA ALA A 244 4.80 -13.00 -15.15
C ALA A 244 4.75 -12.33 -13.77
N TYR A 245 5.89 -11.80 -13.28
CA TYR A 245 6.02 -11.22 -11.94
C TYR A 245 5.74 -12.19 -10.79
N ALA A 246 5.80 -13.49 -11.04
CA ALA A 246 5.78 -14.51 -10.00
C ALA A 246 7.20 -14.70 -9.43
N LEU A 247 7.30 -14.91 -8.12
CA LEU A 247 8.57 -15.21 -7.48
C LEU A 247 9.05 -16.61 -7.89
N THR A 248 10.36 -16.73 -8.13
CA THR A 248 10.99 -17.99 -8.55
C THR A 248 11.85 -18.62 -7.45
N ASP A 249 12.09 -17.92 -6.37
CA ASP A 249 12.88 -18.38 -5.24
C ASP A 249 12.16 -19.45 -4.44
N ALA A 250 12.92 -20.34 -3.79
CA ALA A 250 12.34 -21.42 -3.00
C ALA A 250 11.54 -20.89 -1.80
N GLU A 251 11.96 -19.75 -1.25
CA GLU A 251 11.33 -19.07 -0.13
C GLU A 251 9.93 -18.52 -0.49
N ALA A 252 9.66 -18.37 -1.77
CA ALA A 252 8.33 -17.95 -2.24
C ALA A 252 7.24 -19.02 -2.05
N ASN A 253 7.62 -20.28 -1.91
CA ASN A 253 6.68 -21.35 -1.63
C ASN A 253 6.51 -21.49 -0.12
N VAL A 254 5.36 -21.11 0.38
CA VAL A 254 5.06 -21.06 1.81
C VAL A 254 3.87 -21.97 2.16
N PRO A 255 3.76 -22.44 3.40
CA PRO A 255 2.53 -23.11 3.83
C PRO A 255 1.32 -22.20 3.67
N THR A 256 0.22 -22.73 3.20
CA THR A 256 -1.06 -22.02 3.20
C THR A 256 -1.41 -21.58 4.60
N VAL A 257 -1.66 -20.29 4.77
CA VAL A 257 -2.07 -19.70 6.05
C VAL A 257 -3.52 -19.21 5.95
N ASN A 258 -4.25 -19.36 7.04
CA ASN A 258 -5.55 -18.71 7.16
C ASN A 258 -5.33 -17.24 7.51
N ILE A 259 -5.62 -16.34 6.59
CA ILE A 259 -5.43 -14.91 6.77
C ILE A 259 -6.68 -14.32 7.43
N PRO A 260 -6.57 -13.80 8.66
CA PRO A 260 -7.70 -13.19 9.34
C PRO A 260 -8.02 -11.83 8.70
N ALA A 261 -9.23 -11.65 8.21
CA ALA A 261 -9.67 -10.35 7.73
C ALA A 261 -9.99 -9.39 8.90
N VAL A 262 -9.77 -8.10 8.69
CA VAL A 262 -10.32 -7.06 9.58
C VAL A 262 -11.83 -7.23 9.65
N ASN A 263 -12.34 -7.25 10.86
CA ASN A 263 -13.78 -7.32 11.05
C ASN A 263 -14.44 -5.94 10.88
N ASN A 264 -14.61 -5.55 9.64
CA ASN A 264 -15.27 -4.29 9.24
C ASN A 264 -16.76 -4.47 8.88
N GLY A 265 -17.31 -5.67 9.03
CA GLY A 265 -18.70 -5.98 8.72
C GLY A 265 -18.93 -6.48 7.27
N SER A 266 -17.92 -6.41 6.39
CA SER A 266 -18.06 -6.78 4.98
C SER A 266 -18.23 -8.29 4.73
N GLY A 267 -17.78 -9.12 5.67
CA GLY A 267 -17.64 -10.55 5.42
C GLY A 267 -16.52 -10.90 4.42
N PHE A 268 -15.57 -9.99 4.20
CA PHE A 268 -14.42 -10.23 3.33
C PHE A 268 -13.64 -11.48 3.77
N THR A 269 -13.22 -12.29 2.82
CA THR A 269 -12.39 -13.48 3.06
C THR A 269 -11.23 -13.47 2.09
N PHE A 270 -10.02 -13.64 2.60
CA PHE A 270 -8.85 -13.76 1.74
C PHE A 270 -8.84 -15.08 0.97
N ASP A 271 -8.31 -15.05 -0.23
CA ASP A 271 -7.88 -16.27 -0.93
C ASP A 271 -6.66 -16.83 -0.18
N ASN A 272 -6.75 -18.07 0.28
CA ASN A 272 -5.65 -18.71 0.98
C ASN A 272 -4.64 -19.23 -0.04
N THR A 273 -3.50 -18.56 -0.13
CA THR A 273 -2.43 -18.89 -1.07
C THR A 273 -1.27 -19.57 -0.36
N ASP A 274 -0.52 -20.37 -1.09
CA ASP A 274 0.70 -21.05 -0.64
C ASP A 274 1.96 -20.47 -1.31
N TYR A 275 1.88 -19.21 -1.74
CA TYR A 275 2.97 -18.47 -2.35
C TYR A 275 3.05 -17.01 -1.86
N VAL A 276 4.24 -16.44 -1.94
CA VAL A 276 4.53 -15.03 -1.67
C VAL A 276 4.39 -14.22 -2.96
N GLY A 277 3.93 -12.98 -2.84
CA GLY A 277 3.74 -12.04 -3.95
C GLY A 277 2.35 -12.11 -4.56
N ALA A 278 2.14 -11.30 -5.60
CA ALA A 278 0.83 -11.08 -6.21
C ALA A 278 0.41 -12.13 -7.25
N VAL A 279 1.33 -13.03 -7.63
CA VAL A 279 1.15 -13.99 -8.73
C VAL A 279 1.60 -15.37 -8.31
N GLU A 280 0.77 -16.35 -8.61
CA GLU A 280 1.09 -17.76 -8.37
C GLU A 280 2.28 -18.22 -9.27
N PRO A 281 3.32 -18.85 -8.69
CA PRO A 281 4.43 -19.41 -9.44
C PRO A 281 3.98 -20.35 -10.57
N GLY A 282 4.60 -20.19 -11.73
CA GLY A 282 4.26 -20.96 -12.94
C GLY A 282 3.12 -20.38 -13.77
N THR A 283 2.56 -19.25 -13.37
CA THR A 283 1.59 -18.52 -14.20
C THR A 283 2.28 -18.00 -15.47
N SER A 284 1.71 -18.26 -16.63
CA SER A 284 2.23 -17.69 -17.88
C SER A 284 1.80 -16.23 -18.05
N VAL A 285 2.63 -15.42 -18.71
CA VAL A 285 2.37 -13.97 -18.94
C VAL A 285 0.97 -13.69 -19.50
N GLY A 286 0.47 -14.52 -20.41
CA GLY A 286 -0.86 -14.34 -20.99
C GLY A 286 -2.03 -14.75 -20.09
N ASN A 287 -1.74 -15.37 -18.95
CA ASN A 287 -2.74 -15.86 -17.99
C ASN A 287 -2.69 -15.13 -16.63
N THR A 288 -1.90 -14.09 -16.52
CA THR A 288 -1.89 -13.23 -15.32
C THR A 288 -3.26 -12.57 -15.16
N TRP A 289 -3.65 -12.31 -13.91
CA TRP A 289 -4.96 -11.70 -13.61
C TRP A 289 -5.12 -10.27 -14.17
N TRP A 290 -4.01 -9.61 -14.53
CA TRP A 290 -4.04 -8.29 -15.19
C TRP A 290 -3.95 -8.37 -16.73
N SER A 291 -3.77 -9.55 -17.30
CA SER A 291 -3.59 -9.70 -18.73
C SER A 291 -4.77 -9.15 -19.52
N GLY A 292 -4.47 -8.29 -20.49
CA GLY A 292 -5.46 -7.74 -21.45
C GLY A 292 -6.28 -6.55 -20.98
N TRP A 293 -6.14 -6.11 -19.72
CA TRP A 293 -6.89 -4.93 -19.27
C TRP A 293 -6.05 -3.76 -18.73
N ILE A 294 -4.78 -3.96 -18.37
CA ILE A 294 -3.90 -2.86 -17.98
C ILE A 294 -3.34 -2.10 -19.19
N ILE A 295 -2.72 -0.94 -18.94
CA ILE A 295 -2.00 -0.18 -19.96
C ILE A 295 -0.81 -1.01 -20.44
N PRO A 296 -0.67 -1.28 -21.76
CA PRO A 296 0.46 -2.05 -22.26
C PRO A 296 1.81 -1.41 -21.91
N GLY A 297 2.74 -2.20 -21.38
CA GLY A 297 4.06 -1.74 -20.98
C GLY A 297 4.13 -1.01 -19.64
N SER A 298 3.03 -0.86 -18.92
CA SER A 298 3.03 -0.14 -17.63
C SER A 298 3.81 -0.87 -16.51
N LEU A 299 4.06 -2.14 -16.66
CA LEU A 299 4.89 -2.93 -15.73
C LEU A 299 6.35 -3.12 -16.20
N ASP A 300 6.69 -2.69 -17.43
CA ASP A 300 8.03 -2.87 -18.03
C ASP A 300 9.12 -2.01 -17.37
#